data_411d6848a0f5ed6aed47b4da331725a7
#
_entry.id   411d6848a0f5ed6aed47b4da331725a7
#
_cell.length_a   1.000
_cell.length_b   1.000
_cell.length_c   1.000
_cell.angle_alpha   90.00
_cell.angle_beta   90.00
_cell.angle_gamma   90.00
#
_symmetry.space_group_name_H-M   'P 1'
#
loop_
_entity.id
_entity.type
_entity.pdbx_description
1 polymer ?
#
loop_
_entity_poly.entity_id
_entity_poly.type
_entity_poly.pdbx_seq_one_letter_code
_entity_poly.pdbx_strand_id
1 'polypeptide(L)'
;AITSYQGGAVEMFTHTKEILQKKGFEHVFLFGGGGGTILPKEIEHLKEQGISKIYSPDDGRDLGLVGMVRDAMTSASGTDLLAESRFDQITDQVDADDHAAVSLLLTMAENSPPDQFSDKLSQARSREVEAECPVVGITGTGGAGKSSLMDEVMLRIRRDNPEARVALLATDPTRKKTGGALLGDRIRMNSLSDSKLFMRSFASRGSGREIAECIDRAVEVCKAAVSYTHL
;
A
#
# COMPACT_ATOMS: atom_id res chain seq x y z
N ALA A 1 4.54 -3.37 -11.02
CA ALA A 1 4.51 -3.65 -12.47
C ALA A 1 4.43 -2.36 -13.27
N ILE A 2 5.13 -2.31 -14.39
CA ILE A 2 5.12 -1.18 -15.33
C ILE A 2 4.68 -1.69 -16.71
N THR A 3 3.80 -0.96 -17.37
CA THR A 3 3.45 -1.22 -18.77
C THR A 3 3.67 0.04 -19.60
N SER A 4 4.25 -0.12 -20.79
CA SER A 4 4.43 0.98 -21.74
C SER A 4 4.17 0.50 -23.15
N TYR A 5 3.34 1.23 -23.87
CA TYR A 5 3.06 1.02 -25.30
C TYR A 5 3.62 2.15 -26.16
N GLN A 6 4.44 3.02 -25.59
CA GLN A 6 5.08 4.15 -26.27
C GLN A 6 6.60 4.08 -26.08
N GLY A 7 7.35 4.85 -26.86
CA GLY A 7 8.79 5.04 -26.66
C GLY A 7 9.11 5.56 -25.24
N GLY A 8 10.36 5.38 -24.79
CA GLY A 8 10.80 5.78 -23.46
C GLY A 8 10.59 4.73 -22.36
N ALA A 9 10.26 3.50 -22.73
CA ALA A 9 10.08 2.41 -21.77
C ALA A 9 11.38 2.11 -21.02
N VAL A 10 12.51 2.07 -21.71
CA VAL A 10 13.83 1.79 -21.13
C VAL A 10 14.17 2.81 -20.06
N GLU A 11 14.03 4.10 -20.38
CA GLU A 11 14.30 5.22 -19.46
C GLU A 11 13.40 5.15 -18.23
N MET A 12 12.11 4.83 -18.42
CA MET A 12 11.14 4.72 -17.32
C MET A 12 11.50 3.56 -16.37
N PHE A 13 11.85 2.40 -16.89
CA PHE A 13 12.28 1.25 -16.07
C PHE A 13 13.56 1.56 -15.33
N THR A 14 14.58 2.10 -16.02
CA THR A 14 15.85 2.50 -15.44
C THR A 14 15.67 3.52 -14.33
N HIS A 15 14.93 4.60 -14.60
CA HIS A 15 14.65 5.63 -13.60
C HIS A 15 13.89 5.10 -12.38
N THR A 16 12.90 4.24 -12.59
CA THR A 16 12.18 3.60 -11.48
C THR A 16 13.12 2.75 -10.64
N LYS A 17 14.02 1.98 -11.26
CA LYS A 17 15.01 1.17 -10.55
C LYS A 17 15.96 2.03 -9.72
N GLU A 18 16.44 3.13 -10.28
CA GLU A 18 17.29 4.08 -9.56
C GLU A 18 16.60 4.69 -8.34
N ILE A 19 15.30 5.08 -8.48
CA ILE A 19 14.52 5.59 -7.35
C ILE A 19 14.37 4.54 -6.25
N LEU A 20 14.06 3.29 -6.61
CA LEU A 20 13.96 2.20 -5.66
C LEU A 20 15.27 1.99 -4.91
N GLN A 21 16.41 1.99 -5.61
CA GLN A 21 17.73 1.87 -5.01
C GLN A 21 18.04 3.04 -4.05
N LYS A 22 17.82 4.28 -4.50
CA LYS A 22 18.05 5.48 -3.67
C LYS A 22 17.20 5.51 -2.40
N LYS A 23 16.07 4.82 -2.40
CA LYS A 23 15.16 4.73 -1.25
C LYS A 23 15.33 3.45 -0.41
N GLY A 24 16.33 2.61 -0.69
CA GLY A 24 16.57 1.35 0.04
C GLY A 24 15.59 0.22 -0.31
N PHE A 25 14.87 0.32 -1.42
CA PHE A 25 13.90 -0.68 -1.89
C PHE A 25 14.47 -1.59 -2.98
N GLU A 26 15.72 -1.96 -2.92
CA GLU A 26 16.42 -2.80 -3.92
C GLU A 26 15.80 -4.19 -4.05
N HIS A 27 15.20 -4.69 -2.97
CA HIS A 27 14.50 -5.98 -2.89
C HIS A 27 13.16 -6.01 -3.65
N VAL A 28 12.66 -4.88 -4.12
CA VAL A 28 11.38 -4.81 -4.82
C VAL A 28 11.50 -5.40 -6.22
N PHE A 29 10.67 -6.41 -6.51
CA PHE A 29 10.55 -7.00 -7.83
C PHE A 29 9.97 -6.00 -8.82
N LEU A 30 10.77 -5.64 -9.83
CA LEU A 30 10.34 -4.75 -10.90
C LEU A 30 10.15 -5.56 -12.18
N PHE A 31 8.92 -5.62 -12.66
CA PHE A 31 8.57 -6.32 -13.89
C PHE A 31 7.53 -5.56 -14.70
N GLY A 32 7.43 -5.90 -15.97
CA GLY A 32 6.46 -5.28 -16.86
C GLY A 32 6.56 -5.75 -18.30
N GLY A 33 6.05 -4.95 -19.20
CA GLY A 33 6.09 -5.23 -20.65
C GLY A 33 5.56 -4.06 -21.44
N GLY A 34 5.73 -4.13 -22.76
CA GLY A 34 5.33 -3.05 -23.68
C GLY A 34 4.74 -3.54 -24.99
N GLY A 35 4.21 -4.76 -25.04
CA GLY A 35 3.47 -5.27 -26.19
C GLY A 35 4.22 -5.25 -27.53
N GLY A 36 5.55 -5.35 -27.54
CA GLY A 36 6.38 -5.31 -28.76
C GLY A 36 6.99 -3.94 -29.04
N THR A 37 6.73 -2.93 -28.23
CA THR A 37 7.41 -1.63 -28.31
C THR A 37 8.80 -1.65 -27.67
N ILE A 38 9.10 -2.68 -26.86
CA ILE A 38 10.41 -2.91 -26.25
C ILE A 38 11.13 -3.97 -27.07
N LEU A 39 12.25 -3.62 -27.66
CA LEU A 39 13.02 -4.52 -28.52
C LEU A 39 13.76 -5.58 -27.69
N PRO A 40 14.08 -6.77 -28.27
CA PRO A 40 14.81 -7.83 -27.55
C PRO A 40 16.13 -7.35 -26.92
N LYS A 41 16.89 -6.52 -27.62
CA LYS A 41 18.14 -5.92 -27.12
C LYS A 41 17.92 -5.00 -25.92
N GLU A 42 16.81 -4.29 -25.91
CA GLU A 42 16.43 -3.42 -24.79
C GLU A 42 16.02 -4.26 -23.56
N ILE A 43 15.34 -5.39 -23.79
CA ILE A 43 15.00 -6.35 -22.73
C ILE A 43 16.28 -6.93 -22.08
N GLU A 44 17.28 -7.29 -22.89
CA GLU A 44 18.58 -7.77 -22.38
C GLU A 44 19.29 -6.68 -21.56
N HIS A 45 19.35 -5.47 -22.10
CA HIS A 45 19.91 -4.31 -21.38
C HIS A 45 19.21 -4.04 -20.03
N LEU A 46 17.88 -4.07 -20.00
CA LEU A 46 17.12 -3.88 -18.76
C LEU A 46 17.36 -5.00 -17.73
N LYS A 47 17.56 -6.24 -18.18
CA LYS A 47 17.94 -7.35 -17.30
C LYS A 47 19.32 -7.14 -16.68
N GLU A 48 20.30 -6.67 -17.46
CA GLU A 48 21.64 -6.34 -16.97
C GLU A 48 21.59 -5.23 -15.90
N GLN A 49 20.65 -4.30 -16.01
CA GLN A 49 20.40 -3.26 -15.01
C GLN A 49 19.65 -3.76 -13.77
N GLY A 50 19.30 -5.05 -13.69
CA GLY A 50 18.63 -5.63 -12.56
C GLY A 50 17.10 -5.46 -12.56
N ILE A 51 16.49 -5.23 -13.73
CA ILE A 51 15.04 -5.35 -13.88
C ILE A 51 14.68 -6.83 -13.87
N SER A 52 13.75 -7.21 -13.00
CA SER A 52 13.49 -8.63 -12.71
C SER A 52 12.92 -9.40 -13.90
N LYS A 53 11.96 -8.83 -14.61
CA LYS A 53 11.36 -9.46 -15.81
C LYS A 53 10.67 -8.44 -16.71
N ILE A 54 10.96 -8.52 -18.00
CA ILE A 54 10.19 -7.83 -19.05
C ILE A 54 9.53 -8.90 -19.91
N TYR A 55 8.20 -8.90 -19.93
CA TYR A 55 7.42 -9.81 -20.78
C TYR A 55 7.35 -9.30 -22.20
N SER A 56 7.86 -10.11 -23.12
CA SER A 56 7.79 -9.88 -24.56
C SER A 56 6.46 -10.39 -25.14
N PRO A 57 6.13 -10.06 -26.40
CA PRO A 57 5.02 -10.68 -27.09
C PRO A 57 5.14 -12.19 -27.25
N ASP A 58 6.37 -12.73 -27.30
CA ASP A 58 6.63 -14.16 -27.37
C ASP A 58 6.28 -14.83 -26.03
N ASP A 59 6.70 -14.26 -24.90
CA ASP A 59 6.25 -14.71 -23.59
C ASP A 59 4.71 -14.75 -23.51
N GLY A 60 4.03 -13.75 -24.09
CA GLY A 60 2.57 -13.71 -24.14
C GLY A 60 1.95 -14.83 -24.98
N ARG A 61 2.61 -15.25 -26.06
CA ARG A 61 2.16 -16.38 -26.89
C ARG A 61 2.41 -17.73 -26.22
N ASP A 62 3.56 -17.89 -25.60
CA ASP A 62 3.99 -19.15 -25.01
C ASP A 62 3.30 -19.43 -23.66
N LEU A 63 3.23 -18.44 -22.81
CA LEU A 63 2.68 -18.57 -21.45
C LEU A 63 1.18 -18.23 -21.38
N GLY A 64 0.68 -17.42 -22.30
CA GLY A 64 -0.62 -16.79 -22.18
C GLY A 64 -0.71 -15.82 -20.97
N LEU A 65 -1.81 -15.09 -20.88
CA LEU A 65 -2.00 -14.12 -19.80
C LEU A 65 -1.92 -14.76 -18.40
N VAL A 66 -2.57 -15.90 -18.21
CA VAL A 66 -2.58 -16.61 -16.94
C VAL A 66 -1.19 -17.12 -16.55
N GLY A 67 -0.43 -17.61 -17.53
CA GLY A 67 0.95 -18.07 -17.33
C GLY A 67 1.88 -16.93 -16.95
N MET A 68 1.78 -15.77 -17.60
CA MET A 68 2.57 -14.58 -17.23
C MET A 68 2.27 -14.09 -15.81
N VAL A 69 0.98 -14.04 -15.43
CA VAL A 69 0.60 -13.67 -14.06
C VAL A 69 1.16 -14.66 -13.04
N ARG A 70 1.06 -15.97 -13.32
CA ARG A 70 1.61 -17.01 -12.43
C ARG A 70 3.13 -16.92 -12.32
N ASP A 71 3.84 -16.67 -13.40
CA ASP A 71 5.29 -16.48 -13.41
C ASP A 71 5.70 -15.27 -12.56
N ALA A 72 5.02 -14.12 -12.73
CA ALA A 72 5.24 -12.93 -11.92
C ALA A 72 4.96 -13.18 -10.42
N MET A 73 3.87 -13.87 -10.09
CA MET A 73 3.53 -14.24 -8.71
C MET A 73 4.57 -15.18 -8.11
N THR A 74 5.02 -16.20 -8.85
CA THR A 74 6.05 -17.14 -8.40
C THR A 74 7.36 -16.41 -8.14
N SER A 75 7.75 -15.53 -9.04
CA SER A 75 8.96 -14.72 -8.89
C SER A 75 8.91 -13.78 -7.68
N ALA A 76 7.73 -13.25 -7.35
CA ALA A 76 7.52 -12.37 -6.20
C ALA A 76 7.29 -13.12 -4.88
N SER A 77 7.02 -14.43 -4.90
CA SER A 77 6.63 -15.24 -3.73
C SER A 77 7.77 -15.46 -2.71
N GLY A 78 9.00 -15.11 -3.06
CA GLY A 78 10.14 -15.12 -2.11
C GLY A 78 10.04 -14.08 -1.00
N THR A 79 9.06 -13.17 -1.05
CA THR A 79 8.84 -12.14 -0.04
C THR A 79 7.55 -12.44 0.72
N ASP A 80 7.64 -13.09 1.86
CA ASP A 80 6.49 -13.27 2.76
C ASP A 80 6.31 -12.01 3.61
N LEU A 81 5.28 -11.21 3.25
CA LEU A 81 4.92 -9.99 3.98
C LEU A 81 4.22 -10.29 5.32
N LEU A 82 3.74 -11.52 5.53
CA LEU A 82 3.02 -11.93 6.72
C LEU A 82 3.92 -12.76 7.68
N ALA A 83 5.19 -12.94 7.36
CA ALA A 83 6.13 -13.69 8.19
C ALA A 83 6.20 -13.09 9.61
N GLU A 84 6.15 -13.96 10.63
CA GLU A 84 6.22 -13.56 12.05
C GLU A 84 7.45 -12.71 12.37
N SER A 85 8.61 -13.10 11.85
CA SER A 85 9.87 -12.37 12.04
C SER A 85 9.82 -10.92 11.54
N ARG A 86 8.98 -10.61 10.56
CA ARG A 86 8.76 -9.24 10.09
C ARG A 86 7.86 -8.45 11.03
N PHE A 87 6.85 -9.09 11.60
CA PHE A 87 5.98 -8.46 12.57
C PHE A 87 6.80 -7.98 13.77
N ASP A 88 7.62 -8.85 14.36
CA ASP A 88 8.43 -8.53 15.53
C ASP A 88 9.42 -7.39 15.26
N GLN A 89 10.08 -7.41 14.09
CA GLN A 89 10.99 -6.34 13.67
C GLN A 89 10.33 -4.98 13.50
N ILE A 90 9.07 -4.96 13.07
CA ILE A 90 8.35 -3.72 12.77
C ILE A 90 7.71 -3.16 14.03
N THR A 91 7.12 -4.01 14.88
CA THR A 91 6.44 -3.56 16.11
C THR A 91 7.40 -2.94 17.12
N ASP A 92 8.68 -3.34 17.13
CA ASP A 92 9.68 -2.75 18.01
C ASP A 92 10.13 -1.34 17.61
N GLN A 93 9.81 -0.89 16.39
CA GLN A 93 10.34 0.35 15.80
C GLN A 93 9.29 1.19 15.07
N VAL A 94 7.98 0.95 15.29
CA VAL A 94 6.94 1.69 14.54
C VAL A 94 6.92 3.15 14.93
N ASP A 95 7.33 4.00 13.99
CA ASP A 95 7.13 5.43 14.04
C ASP A 95 5.99 5.84 13.09
N ALA A 96 5.16 6.80 13.50
CA ALA A 96 4.08 7.32 12.65
C ALA A 96 4.59 8.00 11.37
N ASP A 97 5.84 8.42 11.34
CA ASP A 97 6.49 8.97 10.15
C ASP A 97 7.04 7.86 9.23
N ASP A 98 7.15 6.60 9.70
CA ASP A 98 7.47 5.46 8.86
C ASP A 98 6.20 4.90 8.21
N HIS A 99 5.75 5.55 7.16
CA HIS A 99 4.59 5.10 6.39
C HIS A 99 4.73 3.70 5.79
N ALA A 100 5.95 3.20 5.59
CA ALA A 100 6.20 1.85 5.07
C ALA A 100 5.89 0.81 6.16
N ALA A 101 6.39 1.01 7.38
CA ALA A 101 6.10 0.14 8.52
C ALA A 101 4.61 0.14 8.86
N VAL A 102 3.98 1.30 8.94
CA VAL A 102 2.53 1.41 9.16
C VAL A 102 1.74 0.69 8.06
N SER A 103 2.11 0.87 6.79
CA SER A 103 1.45 0.18 5.66
C SER A 103 1.59 -1.34 5.74
N LEU A 104 2.73 -1.85 6.19
CA LEU A 104 2.95 -3.28 6.34
C LEU A 104 2.14 -3.85 7.49
N LEU A 105 2.10 -3.18 8.65
CA LEU A 105 1.23 -3.58 9.76
C LEU A 105 -0.25 -3.59 9.38
N LEU A 106 -0.70 -2.60 8.61
CA LEU A 106 -2.07 -2.58 8.07
C LEU A 106 -2.33 -3.73 7.09
N THR A 107 -1.33 -4.14 6.30
CA THR A 107 -1.43 -5.32 5.44
C THR A 107 -1.54 -6.60 6.27
N MET A 108 -0.78 -6.71 7.34
CA MET A 108 -0.88 -7.82 8.29
C MET A 108 -2.24 -7.83 8.99
N ALA A 109 -2.75 -6.67 9.45
CA ALA A 109 -4.08 -6.54 10.04
C ALA A 109 -5.20 -6.98 9.08
N GLU A 110 -5.05 -6.74 7.79
CA GLU A 110 -6.02 -7.14 6.75
C GLU A 110 -6.01 -8.64 6.46
N ASN A 111 -4.85 -9.30 6.54
CA ASN A 111 -4.66 -10.66 6.03
C ASN A 111 -4.38 -11.72 7.11
N SER A 112 -4.08 -11.32 8.35
CA SER A 112 -3.86 -12.26 9.46
C SER A 112 -5.17 -12.62 10.18
N PRO A 113 -5.24 -13.80 10.82
CA PRO A 113 -6.34 -14.12 11.72
C PRO A 113 -6.52 -13.06 12.81
N PRO A 114 -7.76 -12.63 13.11
CA PRO A 114 -8.02 -11.52 14.03
C PRO A 114 -7.37 -11.67 15.39
N ASP A 115 -7.52 -12.84 16.01
CA ASP A 115 -7.04 -13.10 17.37
C ASP A 115 -5.51 -13.02 17.47
N GLN A 116 -4.81 -13.68 16.52
CA GLN A 116 -3.34 -13.67 16.49
C GLN A 116 -2.75 -12.27 16.29
N PHE A 117 -3.39 -11.45 15.43
CA PHE A 117 -2.91 -10.10 15.19
C PHE A 117 -3.13 -9.19 16.41
N SER A 118 -4.30 -9.26 17.03
CA SER A 118 -4.65 -8.44 18.21
C SER A 118 -3.75 -8.75 19.40
N ASP A 119 -3.46 -10.03 19.65
CA ASP A 119 -2.57 -10.44 20.74
C ASP A 119 -1.15 -9.90 20.55
N LYS A 120 -0.60 -10.00 19.33
CA LYS A 120 0.73 -9.48 19.00
C LYS A 120 0.80 -7.95 19.10
N LEU A 121 -0.21 -7.27 18.57
CA LEU A 121 -0.26 -5.81 18.67
C LEU A 121 -0.39 -5.33 20.10
N SER A 122 -1.15 -6.05 20.95
CA SER A 122 -1.28 -5.76 22.39
C SER A 122 0.03 -5.95 23.13
N GLN A 123 0.82 -6.97 22.80
CA GLN A 123 2.15 -7.19 23.36
C GLN A 123 3.13 -6.07 22.97
N ALA A 124 3.06 -5.59 21.73
CA ALA A 124 3.84 -4.44 21.27
C ALA A 124 3.44 -3.14 21.99
N ARG A 125 2.15 -2.99 22.35
CA ARG A 125 1.59 -1.86 23.10
C ARG A 125 1.96 -1.81 24.60
N SER A 126 2.59 -2.83 25.17
CA SER A 126 2.91 -2.90 26.61
C SER A 126 3.90 -1.83 27.10
N ARG A 127 4.37 -0.96 26.19
CA ARG A 127 5.04 0.30 26.54
C ARG A 127 3.99 1.39 26.66
N GLU A 128 3.73 1.80 27.88
CA GLU A 128 2.75 2.80 28.30
C GLU A 128 2.85 4.12 27.52
N VAL A 129 1.94 4.37 26.58
CA VAL A 129 1.55 5.74 26.23
C VAL A 129 0.06 5.75 25.93
N GLU A 130 -0.75 6.25 26.83
CA GLU A 130 -2.15 6.63 26.63
C GLU A 130 -2.22 7.94 25.81
N ALA A 131 -1.86 7.91 24.54
CA ALA A 131 -2.19 9.03 23.67
C ALA A 131 -3.69 8.89 23.29
N GLU A 132 -4.52 9.82 23.73
CA GLU A 132 -5.89 9.95 23.24
C GLU A 132 -5.84 10.29 21.75
N CYS A 133 -6.03 9.28 20.90
CA CYS A 133 -6.14 9.47 19.46
C CYS A 133 -7.64 9.47 19.09
N PRO A 134 -8.24 10.64 18.80
CA PRO A 134 -9.66 10.72 18.43
C PRO A 134 -9.89 10.03 17.10
N VAL A 135 -10.98 9.27 17.01
CA VAL A 135 -11.42 8.59 15.80
C VAL A 135 -12.74 9.17 15.35
N VAL A 136 -12.78 9.67 14.11
CA VAL A 136 -13.98 10.26 13.53
C VAL A 136 -14.42 9.43 12.33
N GLY A 137 -15.65 8.91 12.36
CA GLY A 137 -16.26 8.17 11.26
C GLY A 137 -17.10 9.10 10.37
N ILE A 138 -16.84 9.07 9.04
CA ILE A 138 -17.64 9.81 8.05
C ILE A 138 -18.31 8.82 7.12
N THR A 139 -19.64 8.84 7.07
CA THR A 139 -20.45 8.00 6.20
C THR A 139 -21.39 8.85 5.35
N GLY A 140 -21.92 8.27 4.29
CA GLY A 140 -22.87 8.91 3.39
C GLY A 140 -22.93 8.23 2.03
N THR A 141 -23.95 8.57 1.26
CA THR A 141 -24.19 8.01 -0.08
C THR A 141 -23.09 8.35 -1.08
N GLY A 142 -23.02 7.57 -2.17
CA GLY A 142 -22.12 7.86 -3.30
C GLY A 142 -22.41 9.27 -3.86
N GLY A 143 -21.37 10.05 -4.15
CA GLY A 143 -21.50 11.41 -4.68
C GLY A 143 -21.80 12.50 -3.64
N ALA A 144 -21.96 12.18 -2.35
CA ALA A 144 -22.25 13.16 -1.29
C ALA A 144 -21.07 14.08 -0.92
N GLY A 145 -19.93 13.96 -1.59
CA GLY A 145 -18.76 14.80 -1.35
C GLY A 145 -17.87 14.37 -0.19
N LYS A 146 -18.02 13.15 0.34
CA LYS A 146 -17.22 12.64 1.49
C LYS A 146 -15.71 12.82 1.28
N SER A 147 -15.18 12.35 0.16
CA SER A 147 -13.73 12.41 -0.10
C SER A 147 -13.24 13.85 -0.21
N SER A 148 -14.02 14.76 -0.80
CA SER A 148 -13.68 16.19 -0.87
C SER A 148 -13.73 16.86 0.50
N LEU A 149 -14.70 16.50 1.33
CA LEU A 149 -14.78 16.97 2.72
C LEU A 149 -13.58 16.49 3.53
N MET A 150 -13.21 15.21 3.38
CA MET A 150 -12.06 14.62 4.08
C MET A 150 -10.75 15.31 3.68
N ASP A 151 -10.53 15.56 2.40
CA ASP A 151 -9.36 16.25 1.90
C ASP A 151 -9.23 17.66 2.51
N GLU A 152 -10.33 18.43 2.52
CA GLU A 152 -10.38 19.76 3.12
C GLU A 152 -10.19 19.73 4.65
N VAL A 153 -10.79 18.78 5.35
CA VAL A 153 -10.63 18.62 6.80
C VAL A 153 -9.17 18.33 7.15
N MET A 154 -8.52 17.42 6.43
CA MET A 154 -7.11 17.10 6.65
C MET A 154 -6.21 18.32 6.42
N LEU A 155 -6.45 19.10 5.34
CA LEU A 155 -5.72 20.32 5.08
C LEU A 155 -5.90 21.35 6.21
N ARG A 156 -7.10 21.52 6.73
CA ARG A 156 -7.39 22.44 7.85
C ARG A 156 -6.73 22.00 9.14
N ILE A 157 -6.81 20.72 9.49
CA ILE A 157 -6.13 20.19 10.69
C ILE A 157 -4.63 20.49 10.60
N ARG A 158 -4.00 20.24 9.47
CA ARG A 158 -2.57 20.48 9.26
C ARG A 158 -2.22 21.96 9.30
N ARG A 159 -3.05 22.82 8.71
CA ARG A 159 -2.86 24.26 8.75
C ARG A 159 -2.94 24.83 10.18
N ASP A 160 -3.93 24.39 10.92
CA ASP A 160 -4.20 24.91 12.27
C ASP A 160 -3.32 24.23 13.33
N ASN A 161 -2.84 23.01 13.05
CA ASN A 161 -1.92 22.26 13.91
C ASN A 161 -0.81 21.57 13.08
N PRO A 162 0.31 22.24 12.79
CA PRO A 162 1.38 21.74 11.94
C PRO A 162 2.06 20.45 12.43
N GLU A 163 1.96 20.11 13.70
CA GLU A 163 2.52 18.88 14.26
C GLU A 163 1.53 17.71 14.28
N ALA A 164 0.26 17.95 13.98
CA ALA A 164 -0.75 16.89 13.95
C ALA A 164 -0.44 15.85 12.86
N ARG A 165 -0.51 14.57 13.23
CA ARG A 165 -0.50 13.44 12.30
C ARG A 165 -1.92 12.95 12.09
N VAL A 166 -2.30 12.71 10.84
CA VAL A 166 -3.66 12.27 10.51
C VAL A 166 -3.60 11.02 9.63
N ALA A 167 -4.27 9.96 10.05
CA ALA A 167 -4.45 8.76 9.25
C ALA A 167 -5.89 8.70 8.73
N LEU A 168 -6.04 8.57 7.42
CA LEU A 168 -7.31 8.34 6.74
C LEU A 168 -7.43 6.87 6.34
N LEU A 169 -8.38 6.18 6.94
CA LEU A 169 -8.72 4.80 6.61
C LEU A 169 -10.01 4.80 5.80
N ALA A 170 -9.92 4.60 4.50
CA ALA A 170 -11.06 4.57 3.61
C ALA A 170 -11.53 3.13 3.37
N THR A 171 -12.84 2.89 3.36
CA THR A 171 -13.42 1.61 2.98
C THR A 171 -14.19 1.76 1.68
N ASP A 172 -13.76 1.03 0.65
CA ASP A 172 -14.41 1.00 -0.65
C ASP A 172 -15.30 -0.23 -0.79
N PRO A 173 -16.56 -0.08 -1.23
CA PRO A 173 -17.44 -1.21 -1.46
C PRO A 173 -16.91 -2.05 -2.62
N THR A 174 -16.83 -3.37 -2.39
CA THR A 174 -16.47 -4.32 -3.44
C THR A 174 -17.59 -4.43 -4.46
N ARG A 175 -17.28 -4.31 -5.75
CA ARG A 175 -18.27 -4.49 -6.82
C ARG A 175 -18.72 -5.95 -6.87
N LYS A 176 -20.03 -6.18 -6.68
CA LYS A 176 -20.66 -7.53 -6.65
C LYS A 176 -20.35 -8.37 -7.91
N LYS A 177 -20.19 -7.74 -9.09
CA LYS A 177 -19.96 -8.45 -10.36
C LYS A 177 -18.50 -8.82 -10.63
N THR A 178 -17.53 -8.06 -10.13
CA THR A 178 -16.12 -8.21 -10.50
C THR A 178 -15.21 -8.54 -9.32
N GLY A 179 -15.71 -8.48 -8.09
CA GLY A 179 -14.92 -8.68 -6.88
C GLY A 179 -13.85 -7.59 -6.64
N GLY A 180 -13.77 -6.59 -7.52
CA GLY A 180 -12.79 -5.51 -7.42
C GLY A 180 -13.33 -4.31 -6.64
N ALA A 181 -12.46 -3.61 -5.93
CA ALA A 181 -12.74 -2.32 -5.31
C ALA A 181 -12.14 -1.17 -6.12
N LEU A 182 -12.78 0.00 -6.05
CA LEU A 182 -12.29 1.21 -6.72
C LEU A 182 -11.38 1.96 -5.73
N LEU A 183 -10.10 1.63 -5.71
CA LEU A 183 -9.12 2.23 -4.78
C LEU A 183 -8.53 3.55 -5.32
N GLY A 184 -9.29 4.29 -6.12
CA GLY A 184 -8.82 5.51 -6.80
C GLY A 184 -8.90 6.81 -5.99
N ASP A 185 -9.44 6.80 -4.77
CA ASP A 185 -9.67 8.02 -3.99
C ASP A 185 -8.36 8.73 -3.61
N ARG A 186 -7.28 7.99 -3.38
CA ARG A 186 -5.98 8.55 -3.07
C ARG A 186 -5.47 9.54 -4.14
N ILE A 187 -5.72 9.25 -5.41
CA ILE A 187 -5.26 10.08 -6.54
C ILE A 187 -5.95 11.45 -6.56
N ARG A 188 -7.13 11.54 -5.96
CA ARG A 188 -7.96 12.76 -5.95
C ARG A 188 -7.71 13.66 -4.74
N MET A 189 -6.94 13.18 -3.75
CA MET A 189 -6.67 13.92 -2.52
C MET A 189 -5.38 14.73 -2.65
N ASN A 190 -5.50 16.05 -2.59
CA ASN A 190 -4.37 16.97 -2.70
C ASN A 190 -3.57 17.05 -1.39
N SER A 191 -4.23 16.83 -0.25
CA SER A 191 -3.62 16.87 1.07
C SER A 191 -2.49 15.84 1.26
N LEU A 192 -2.55 14.70 0.57
CA LEU A 192 -1.61 13.58 0.73
C LEU A 192 -0.18 13.84 0.22
N SER A 193 0.13 15.03 -0.24
CA SER A 193 1.50 15.48 -0.48
C SER A 193 2.26 15.81 0.82
N ASP A 194 1.56 16.04 1.93
CA ASP A 194 2.13 16.27 3.25
C ASP A 194 2.56 14.93 3.89
N SER A 195 3.82 14.85 4.34
CA SER A 195 4.41 13.64 4.93
C SER A 195 3.78 13.23 6.27
N LYS A 196 3.06 14.12 6.94
CA LYS A 196 2.34 13.81 8.19
C LYS A 196 0.90 13.34 7.97
N LEU A 197 0.50 13.20 6.70
CA LEU A 197 -0.80 12.65 6.32
C LEU A 197 -0.63 11.27 5.71
N PHE A 198 -1.28 10.30 6.30
CA PHE A 198 -1.28 8.91 5.85
C PHE A 198 -2.66 8.51 5.34
N MET A 199 -2.72 7.73 4.26
CA MET A 199 -3.96 7.14 3.77
C MET A 199 -3.80 5.68 3.38
N ARG A 200 -4.75 4.87 3.82
CA ARG A 200 -4.93 3.48 3.37
C ARG A 200 -6.38 3.23 2.98
N SER A 201 -6.59 2.63 1.80
CA SER A 201 -7.91 2.16 1.37
C SER A 201 -8.01 0.64 1.54
N PHE A 202 -9.15 0.18 2.05
CA PHE A 202 -9.49 -1.22 2.24
C PHE A 202 -10.69 -1.59 1.38
N ALA A 203 -10.71 -2.82 0.85
CA ALA A 203 -11.86 -3.36 0.15
C ALA A 203 -12.78 -4.10 1.14
N SER A 204 -14.09 -3.93 1.03
CA SER A 204 -15.06 -4.65 1.89
C SER A 204 -15.17 -6.15 1.59
N ARG A 205 -14.55 -6.64 0.52
CA ARG A 205 -14.36 -8.05 0.10
C ARG A 205 -15.57 -8.98 0.33
N GLY A 206 -16.78 -8.51 0.00
CA GLY A 206 -17.95 -9.39 -0.05
C GLY A 206 -18.54 -9.80 1.31
N SER A 207 -18.10 -9.21 2.41
CA SER A 207 -18.65 -9.43 3.76
C SER A 207 -20.14 -9.06 3.89
N GLY A 208 -20.73 -8.48 2.85
CA GLY A 208 -22.09 -7.90 2.91
C GLY A 208 -22.19 -6.64 3.77
N ARG A 209 -21.10 -6.22 4.37
CA ARG A 209 -20.95 -4.99 5.15
C ARG A 209 -20.33 -3.89 4.30
N GLU A 210 -20.69 -2.65 4.56
CA GLU A 210 -20.06 -1.49 3.92
C GLU A 210 -18.66 -1.20 4.48
N ILE A 211 -18.35 -1.74 5.65
CA ILE A 211 -17.10 -1.53 6.38
C ILE A 211 -16.22 -2.78 6.24
N ALA A 212 -14.94 -2.60 6.02
CA ALA A 212 -13.98 -3.69 5.97
C ALA A 212 -13.84 -4.36 7.35
N GLU A 213 -13.77 -5.70 7.40
CA GLU A 213 -13.69 -6.45 8.67
C GLU A 213 -12.43 -6.15 9.48
N CYS A 214 -11.38 -5.67 8.83
CA CYS A 214 -10.11 -5.33 9.48
C CYS A 214 -10.07 -3.90 10.04
N ILE A 215 -11.14 -3.09 9.90
CA ILE A 215 -11.06 -1.65 10.19
C ILE A 215 -10.72 -1.36 11.66
N ASP A 216 -11.27 -2.13 12.58
CA ASP A 216 -10.97 -1.95 14.02
C ASP A 216 -9.49 -2.19 14.30
N ARG A 217 -8.92 -3.27 13.73
CA ARG A 217 -7.48 -3.57 13.85
C ARG A 217 -6.62 -2.51 13.17
N ALA A 218 -7.08 -1.97 12.04
CA ALA A 218 -6.38 -0.90 11.35
C ALA A 218 -6.35 0.40 12.17
N VAL A 219 -7.42 0.72 12.87
CA VAL A 219 -7.47 1.84 13.81
C VAL A 219 -6.48 1.62 14.95
N GLU A 220 -6.42 0.41 15.52
CA GLU A 220 -5.47 0.07 16.58
C GLU A 220 -4.00 0.18 16.12
N VAL A 221 -3.68 -0.21 14.89
CA VAL A 221 -2.35 0.01 14.30
C VAL A 221 -2.01 1.50 14.25
N CYS A 222 -2.92 2.33 13.76
CA CYS A 222 -2.69 3.77 13.67
C CYS A 222 -2.51 4.41 15.06
N LYS A 223 -3.30 4.00 16.05
CA LYS A 223 -3.15 4.45 17.42
C LYS A 223 -1.80 4.03 18.02
N ALA A 224 -1.37 2.79 17.80
CA ALA A 224 -0.08 2.30 18.24
C ALA A 224 1.06 3.12 17.64
N ALA A 225 1.04 3.38 16.33
CA ALA A 225 2.07 4.16 15.65
C ALA A 225 2.20 5.59 16.21
N VAL A 226 1.08 6.27 16.51
CA VAL A 226 1.10 7.62 17.10
C VAL A 226 1.68 7.60 18.52
N SER A 227 1.42 6.56 19.30
CA SER A 227 1.90 6.46 20.68
C SER A 227 3.43 6.39 20.80
N TYR A 228 4.15 5.97 19.74
CA TYR A 228 5.61 5.92 19.74
C TYR A 228 6.30 7.28 19.51
N THR A 229 5.58 8.31 19.11
CA THR A 229 6.17 9.59 18.67
C THR A 229 6.16 10.68 19.74
N HIS A 230 5.69 10.41 20.94
CA HIS A 230 5.61 11.38 22.04
C HIS A 230 6.60 11.08 23.19
N LEU A 231 7.69 10.38 22.90
CA LEU A 231 8.86 10.28 23.77
C LEU A 231 9.96 11.22 23.20
#